data_d0afa5bd8234da529f09c373fe8c9c28
#
_entry.id   d0afa5bd8234da529f09c373fe8c9c28
#
_cell.length_a   1.000
_cell.length_b   1.000
_cell.length_c   1.000
_cell.angle_alpha   90.00
_cell.angle_beta   90.00
_cell.angle_gamma   90.00
#
_symmetry.space_group_name_H-M   'P 1'
#
loop_
_entity.id
_entity.type
_entity.pdbx_description
1 polymer ?
#
loop_
_entity_poly.entity_id
_entity_poly.type
_entity_poly.pdbx_seq_one_letter_code
_entity_poly.pdbx_strand_id
1 'polypeptide(L)'
;VAPSRGLGDVYKRQPSVKQKNFTTQQAQTAEHRGSTAMAKDLEMGYLLDFYGEVLTQKQREMLRQYYNDDLSLSEIGENFGITRQGARDAIKHGETTLKELEEKVGFAARYRRVQQKLEQLEQLVIDTRFECTGPRANITTTEYVETLTKMLEIIRSMDEANES
;
A
#
# COMPACT_ATOMS: atom_id res chain seq x y z
N VAL A 1 2.07 -41.21 27.01
CA VAL A 1 1.92 -40.55 25.70
C VAL A 1 1.84 -39.05 25.93
N ALA A 2 2.88 -38.32 25.53
CA ALA A 2 2.89 -36.87 25.62
C ALA A 2 1.89 -36.26 24.61
N PRO A 3 1.09 -35.25 24.97
CA PRO A 3 0.16 -34.59 24.06
C PRO A 3 0.94 -33.81 22.98
N SER A 4 0.58 -34.03 21.73
CA SER A 4 1.09 -33.30 20.58
C SER A 4 0.89 -31.81 20.74
N ARG A 5 2.00 -31.05 20.77
CA ARG A 5 1.99 -29.59 20.75
C ARG A 5 1.38 -29.12 19.41
N GLY A 6 0.21 -28.49 19.52
CA GLY A 6 -0.51 -28.01 18.35
C GLY A 6 0.27 -26.93 17.61
N LEU A 7 0.14 -26.95 16.27
CA LEU A 7 0.73 -26.00 15.31
C LEU A 7 0.30 -24.52 15.54
N GLY A 8 -0.48 -24.23 16.59
CA GLY A 8 -1.00 -22.90 16.90
C GLY A 8 0.01 -21.89 17.46
N ASP A 9 1.18 -22.32 17.93
CA ASP A 9 2.11 -21.43 18.64
C ASP A 9 3.23 -20.85 17.74
N VAL A 10 3.36 -21.31 16.51
CA VAL A 10 4.39 -20.81 15.58
C VAL A 10 4.01 -19.46 14.99
N TYR A 11 2.72 -19.13 14.90
CA TYR A 11 2.24 -17.87 14.32
C TYR A 11 2.26 -16.66 15.27
N LYS A 12 2.54 -16.84 16.56
CA LYS A 12 2.53 -15.74 17.55
C LYS A 12 3.84 -14.96 17.69
N ARG A 13 4.87 -15.28 16.90
CA ARG A 13 6.18 -14.61 16.98
C ARG A 13 6.61 -13.92 15.70
N GLN A 14 5.70 -13.40 14.91
CA GLN A 14 6.08 -12.41 13.91
C GLN A 14 6.11 -11.04 14.60
N PRO A 15 7.22 -10.26 14.47
CA PRO A 15 7.20 -8.89 14.93
C PRO A 15 6.08 -8.20 14.15
N SER A 16 5.14 -7.63 14.87
CA SER A 16 4.07 -6.79 14.35
C SER A 16 4.72 -5.71 13.48
N VAL A 17 4.82 -5.94 12.18
CA VAL A 17 4.87 -4.87 11.22
C VAL A 17 3.56 -4.15 11.48
N LYS A 18 3.63 -2.99 12.14
CA LYS A 18 2.50 -2.10 12.31
C LYS A 18 1.98 -1.83 10.90
N GLN A 19 1.03 -2.63 10.46
CA GLN A 19 0.10 -2.22 9.43
C GLN A 19 -0.46 -0.91 9.97
N LYS A 20 0.06 0.18 9.46
CA LYS A 20 -0.65 1.45 9.52
C LYS A 20 -1.92 1.16 8.73
N ASN A 21 -2.97 0.79 9.45
CA ASN A 21 -4.30 0.79 8.91
C ASN A 21 -4.46 2.16 8.27
N PHE A 22 -4.40 2.20 6.97
CA PHE A 22 -4.76 3.35 6.16
C PHE A 22 -6.28 3.42 6.29
N THR A 23 -6.67 4.02 7.42
CA THR A 23 -8.01 3.94 7.98
C THR A 23 -8.97 4.62 7.03
N THR A 24 -10.03 3.94 6.73
CA THR A 24 -11.32 4.39 6.16
C THR A 24 -11.82 5.76 6.67
N GLN A 25 -11.21 6.34 7.70
CA GLN A 25 -11.54 7.67 8.23
C GLN A 25 -11.10 8.84 7.35
N GLN A 26 -10.11 8.70 6.46
CA GLN A 26 -9.72 9.75 5.53
C GLN A 26 -10.61 9.81 4.28
N ALA A 27 -11.39 8.77 4.01
CA ALA A 27 -12.32 8.76 2.87
C ALA A 27 -13.55 9.67 3.08
N GLN A 28 -13.89 10.02 4.31
CA GLN A 28 -15.12 10.79 4.60
C GLN A 28 -14.97 12.31 4.59
N THR A 29 -13.75 12.86 4.61
CA THR A 29 -13.51 14.31 4.52
C THR A 29 -13.17 14.80 3.11
N ALA A 30 -13.13 13.90 2.14
CA ALA A 30 -12.63 14.15 0.79
C ALA A 30 -13.70 14.44 -0.27
N GLU A 31 -14.97 14.46 0.06
CA GLU A 31 -16.06 14.64 -0.92
C GLU A 31 -16.14 16.04 -1.56
N HIS A 32 -15.24 16.96 -1.22
CA HIS A 32 -15.28 18.35 -1.75
C HIS A 32 -14.06 18.80 -2.55
N ARG A 33 -13.08 17.93 -2.86
CA ARG A 33 -11.98 18.26 -3.79
C ARG A 33 -11.95 17.27 -4.93
N GLY A 34 -11.98 17.78 -6.16
CA GLY A 34 -12.15 16.99 -7.38
C GLY A 34 -11.27 15.75 -7.45
N SER A 35 -11.88 14.65 -7.82
CA SER A 35 -11.36 13.26 -7.89
C SER A 35 -9.92 13.11 -8.45
N THR A 36 -9.46 14.00 -9.31
CA THR A 36 -8.14 13.93 -9.96
C THR A 36 -7.00 14.45 -9.06
N ALA A 37 -7.26 15.45 -8.23
CA ALA A 37 -6.26 15.98 -7.30
C ALA A 37 -5.98 14.99 -6.16
N MET A 38 -7.01 14.32 -5.68
CA MET A 38 -6.95 13.32 -4.63
C MET A 38 -6.16 12.07 -5.04
N ALA A 39 -6.33 11.60 -6.29
CA ALA A 39 -5.57 10.46 -6.79
C ALA A 39 -4.07 10.78 -6.91
N LYS A 40 -3.72 12.01 -7.29
CA LYS A 40 -2.33 12.48 -7.35
C LYS A 40 -1.68 12.61 -5.97
N ASP A 41 -2.43 13.08 -4.99
CA ASP A 41 -1.96 13.22 -3.62
C ASP A 41 -1.62 11.85 -2.98
N LEU A 42 -2.46 10.84 -3.21
CA LEU A 42 -2.22 9.47 -2.75
C LEU A 42 -1.02 8.81 -3.42
N GLU A 43 -0.84 9.04 -4.72
CA GLU A 43 0.31 8.51 -5.45
C GLU A 43 1.63 9.09 -4.95
N MET A 44 1.67 10.40 -4.71
CA MET A 44 2.88 11.06 -4.21
C MET A 44 3.21 10.64 -2.78
N GLY A 45 2.22 10.51 -1.90
CA GLY A 45 2.40 9.97 -0.56
C GLY A 45 3.01 8.56 -0.59
N TYR A 46 2.53 7.73 -1.54
CA TYR A 46 3.05 6.39 -1.74
C TYR A 46 4.52 6.38 -2.22
N LEU A 47 4.87 7.22 -3.20
CA LEU A 47 6.27 7.36 -3.64
C LEU A 47 7.17 7.87 -2.53
N LEU A 48 6.67 8.74 -1.67
CA LEU A 48 7.41 9.25 -0.53
C LEU A 48 7.71 8.15 0.50
N ASP A 49 6.80 7.22 0.72
CA ASP A 49 7.01 6.08 1.61
C ASP A 49 8.10 5.13 1.08
N PHE A 50 8.19 4.92 -0.24
CA PHE A 50 9.20 4.05 -0.85
C PHE A 50 10.56 4.69 -1.05
N TYR A 51 10.57 5.94 -1.51
CA TYR A 51 11.78 6.61 -1.97
C TYR A 51 12.17 7.82 -1.13
N GLY A 52 11.45 8.12 -0.06
CA GLY A 52 11.69 9.30 0.78
C GLY A 52 13.12 9.42 1.31
N GLU A 53 13.81 8.29 1.51
CA GLU A 53 15.20 8.26 1.97
C GLU A 53 16.21 8.80 0.94
N VAL A 54 15.85 8.91 -0.33
CA VAL A 54 16.68 9.51 -1.39
C VAL A 54 16.65 11.04 -1.31
N LEU A 55 15.61 11.60 -0.72
CA LEU A 55 15.47 13.04 -0.51
C LEU A 55 16.31 13.52 0.68
N THR A 56 16.72 14.79 0.65
CA THR A 56 17.27 15.40 1.85
C THR A 56 16.22 15.40 2.97
N GLN A 57 16.67 15.36 4.22
CA GLN A 57 15.76 15.35 5.37
C GLN A 57 14.75 16.51 5.35
N LYS A 58 15.20 17.72 4.93
CA LYS A 58 14.31 18.87 4.81
C LYS A 58 13.26 18.67 3.72
N GLN A 59 13.64 18.21 2.54
CA GLN A 59 12.70 17.95 1.45
C GLN A 59 11.68 16.89 1.84
N ARG A 60 12.13 15.77 2.39
CA ARG A 60 11.26 14.69 2.86
C ARG A 60 10.23 15.20 3.86
N GLU A 61 10.67 15.98 4.86
CA GLU A 61 9.76 16.50 5.88
C GLU A 61 8.76 17.52 5.32
N MET A 62 9.18 18.38 4.36
CA MET A 62 8.25 19.30 3.67
C MET A 62 7.19 18.54 2.85
N LEU A 63 7.59 17.49 2.13
CA LEU A 63 6.65 16.66 1.39
C LEU A 63 5.70 15.93 2.34
N ARG A 64 6.21 15.40 3.46
CA ARG A 64 5.38 14.75 4.46
C ARG A 64 4.34 15.68 5.04
N GLN A 65 4.73 16.90 5.43
CA GLN A 65 3.79 17.91 5.94
C GLN A 65 2.75 18.30 4.89
N TYR A 66 3.13 18.36 3.62
CA TYR A 66 2.21 18.72 2.55
C TYR A 66 1.22 17.61 2.20
N TYR A 67 1.69 16.35 2.07
CA TYR A 67 0.88 15.24 1.59
C TYR A 67 0.22 14.41 2.70
N ASN A 68 0.86 14.26 3.85
CA ASN A 68 0.37 13.42 4.93
C ASN A 68 -0.29 14.22 6.06
N ASP A 69 0.23 15.43 6.35
CA ASP A 69 -0.27 16.27 7.44
C ASP A 69 -1.21 17.39 6.92
N ASP A 70 -1.41 17.49 5.58
CA ASP A 70 -2.33 18.43 4.89
C ASP A 70 -2.05 19.92 5.19
N LEU A 71 -0.77 20.27 5.49
CA LEU A 71 -0.37 21.63 5.76
C LEU A 71 -0.31 22.47 4.47
N SER A 72 -0.68 23.74 4.59
CA SER A 72 -0.56 24.70 3.49
C SER A 72 0.92 25.08 3.25
N LEU A 73 1.22 25.52 2.04
CA LEU A 73 2.56 26.03 1.69
C LEU A 73 3.04 27.19 2.57
N SER A 74 2.15 27.97 3.14
CA SER A 74 2.47 29.08 4.04
C SER A 74 2.92 28.54 5.40
N GLU A 75 2.17 27.60 5.98
CA GLU A 75 2.53 26.96 7.24
C GLU A 75 3.85 26.19 7.14
N ILE A 76 4.07 25.48 6.03
CA ILE A 76 5.36 24.82 5.77
C ILE A 76 6.48 25.85 5.67
N GLY A 77 6.25 26.97 4.97
CA GLY A 77 7.21 28.06 4.89
C GLY A 77 7.60 28.61 6.28
N GLU A 78 6.62 28.82 7.14
CA GLU A 78 6.83 29.26 8.54
C GLU A 78 7.60 28.23 9.35
N ASN A 79 7.24 26.95 9.26
CA ASN A 79 7.91 25.85 9.98
C ASN A 79 9.41 25.72 9.63
N PHE A 80 9.77 26.01 8.38
CA PHE A 80 11.15 25.90 7.89
C PHE A 80 11.91 27.21 7.77
N GLY A 81 11.28 28.35 8.13
CA GLY A 81 11.86 29.68 8.04
C GLY A 81 12.15 30.12 6.60
N ILE A 82 11.31 29.73 5.65
CA ILE A 82 11.43 30.05 4.23
C ILE A 82 10.14 30.70 3.70
N THR A 83 10.20 31.30 2.53
CA THR A 83 9.01 31.87 1.90
C THR A 83 8.05 30.75 1.42
N ARG A 84 6.76 31.09 1.28
CA ARG A 84 5.75 30.21 0.65
C ARG A 84 6.22 29.71 -0.71
N GLN A 85 6.84 30.58 -1.52
CA GLN A 85 7.37 30.19 -2.82
C GLN A 85 8.54 29.22 -2.68
N GLY A 86 9.46 29.46 -1.72
CA GLY A 86 10.56 28.52 -1.42
C GLY A 86 10.07 27.15 -0.99
N ALA A 87 8.99 27.09 -0.18
CA ALA A 87 8.38 25.82 0.21
C ALA A 87 7.79 25.08 -1.02
N ARG A 88 7.07 25.81 -1.89
CA ARG A 88 6.54 25.25 -3.15
C ARG A 88 7.63 24.70 -4.05
N ASP A 89 8.72 25.44 -4.24
CA ASP A 89 9.80 25.04 -5.13
C ASP A 89 10.55 23.82 -4.57
N ALA A 90 10.76 23.75 -3.25
CA ALA A 90 11.36 22.62 -2.58
C ALA A 90 10.50 21.35 -2.71
N ILE A 91 9.18 21.45 -2.51
CA ILE A 91 8.22 20.36 -2.68
C ILE A 91 8.23 19.89 -4.13
N LYS A 92 8.08 20.80 -5.09
CA LYS A 92 8.10 20.45 -6.51
C LYS A 92 9.38 19.75 -6.95
N HIS A 93 10.51 20.18 -6.43
CA HIS A 93 11.79 19.51 -6.71
C HIS A 93 11.82 18.09 -6.15
N GLY A 94 11.37 17.90 -4.91
CA GLY A 94 11.26 16.56 -4.32
C GLY A 94 10.29 15.64 -5.08
N GLU A 95 9.13 16.16 -5.50
CA GLU A 95 8.18 15.42 -6.36
C GLU A 95 8.83 14.94 -7.65
N THR A 96 9.57 15.84 -8.32
CA THR A 96 10.27 15.51 -9.57
C THR A 96 11.29 14.40 -9.34
N THR A 97 12.08 14.50 -8.26
CA THR A 97 13.07 13.49 -7.91
C THR A 97 12.43 12.11 -7.67
N LEU A 98 11.31 12.06 -6.93
CA LEU A 98 10.61 10.80 -6.67
C LEU A 98 10.01 10.18 -7.95
N LYS A 99 9.42 11.01 -8.82
CA LYS A 99 8.87 10.56 -10.10
C LYS A 99 9.93 10.02 -11.04
N GLU A 100 11.03 10.74 -11.20
CA GLU A 100 12.15 10.31 -12.04
C GLU A 100 12.76 9.01 -11.53
N LEU A 101 12.80 8.82 -10.21
CA LEU A 101 13.29 7.58 -9.62
C LEU A 101 12.33 6.43 -9.91
N GLU A 102 11.02 6.63 -9.73
CA GLU A 102 10.01 5.61 -10.05
C GLU A 102 10.02 5.25 -11.54
N GLU A 103 10.15 6.23 -12.45
CA GLU A 103 10.28 5.96 -13.90
C GLU A 103 11.47 5.06 -14.23
N LYS A 104 12.58 5.20 -13.49
CA LYS A 104 13.80 4.40 -13.71
C LYS A 104 13.77 3.04 -13.04
N VAL A 105 13.19 2.94 -11.86
CA VAL A 105 13.24 1.74 -11.01
C VAL A 105 11.95 0.93 -11.06
N GLY A 106 10.78 1.60 -11.10
CA GLY A 106 9.46 1.00 -11.16
C GLY A 106 9.10 0.13 -9.94
N PHE A 107 9.82 0.29 -8.81
CA PHE A 107 9.66 -0.59 -7.66
C PHE A 107 8.33 -0.38 -6.93
N ALA A 108 7.88 0.87 -6.77
CA ALA A 108 6.62 1.16 -6.09
C ALA A 108 5.42 0.64 -6.88
N ALA A 109 5.42 0.77 -8.22
CA ALA A 109 4.40 0.20 -9.09
C ALA A 109 4.39 -1.33 -9.06
N ARG A 110 5.58 -1.95 -9.06
CA ARG A 110 5.74 -3.41 -8.97
C ARG A 110 5.22 -3.93 -7.63
N TYR A 111 5.63 -3.32 -6.53
CA TYR A 111 5.16 -3.67 -5.20
C TYR A 111 3.63 -3.58 -5.07
N ARG A 112 3.02 -2.50 -5.59
CA ARG A 112 1.56 -2.33 -5.60
C ARG A 112 0.86 -3.46 -6.36
N ARG A 113 1.38 -3.86 -7.51
CA ARG A 113 0.84 -4.99 -8.28
C ARG A 113 0.88 -6.30 -7.49
N VAL A 114 1.99 -6.57 -6.81
CA VAL A 114 2.11 -7.77 -5.96
C VAL A 114 1.14 -7.72 -4.79
N GLN A 115 1.01 -6.58 -4.11
CA GLN A 115 0.05 -6.41 -3.01
C GLN A 115 -1.41 -6.64 -3.47
N GLN A 116 -1.81 -6.09 -4.60
CA GLN A 116 -3.14 -6.32 -5.16
C GLN A 116 -3.40 -7.81 -5.46
N LYS A 117 -2.39 -8.54 -5.94
CA LYS A 117 -2.50 -9.98 -6.17
C LYS A 117 -2.61 -10.77 -4.87
N LEU A 118 -1.87 -10.37 -3.84
CA LEU A 118 -1.97 -10.96 -2.50
C LEU A 118 -3.35 -10.75 -1.89
N GLU A 119 -3.91 -9.56 -1.99
CA GLU A 119 -5.28 -9.25 -1.54
C GLU A 119 -6.32 -10.11 -2.26
N GLN A 120 -6.20 -10.26 -3.58
CA GLN A 120 -7.07 -11.13 -4.37
C GLN A 120 -6.97 -12.59 -3.93
N LEU A 121 -5.75 -13.07 -3.67
CA LEU A 121 -5.52 -14.43 -3.19
C LEU A 121 -6.10 -14.64 -1.80
N GLU A 122 -5.89 -13.69 -0.88
CA GLU A 122 -6.45 -13.73 0.47
C GLU A 122 -7.97 -13.80 0.44
N GLN A 123 -8.62 -12.97 -0.40
CA GLN A 123 -10.07 -12.98 -0.55
C GLN A 123 -10.58 -14.33 -1.06
N LEU A 124 -9.94 -14.90 -2.08
CA LEU A 124 -10.30 -16.23 -2.59
C LEU A 124 -10.18 -17.32 -1.52
N VAL A 125 -9.15 -17.26 -0.69
CA VAL A 125 -8.97 -18.22 0.43
C VAL A 125 -10.08 -18.06 1.47
N ILE A 126 -10.43 -16.82 1.82
CA ILE A 126 -11.49 -16.53 2.79
C ILE A 126 -12.84 -17.04 2.27
N ASP A 127 -13.18 -16.74 1.02
CA ASP A 127 -14.44 -17.14 0.39
C ASP A 127 -14.55 -18.66 0.29
N THR A 128 -13.50 -19.33 -0.19
CA THR A 128 -13.44 -20.79 -0.27
C THR A 128 -13.61 -21.44 1.11
N ARG A 129 -12.94 -20.90 2.12
CA ARG A 129 -13.08 -21.41 3.49
C ARG A 129 -14.51 -21.26 4.00
N PHE A 130 -15.16 -20.13 3.72
CA PHE A 130 -16.54 -19.89 4.12
C PHE A 130 -17.50 -20.88 3.42
N GLU A 131 -17.31 -21.11 2.12
CA GLU A 131 -18.09 -22.06 1.33
C GLU A 131 -17.90 -23.51 1.78
N CYS A 132 -16.68 -23.90 2.22
CA CYS A 132 -16.39 -25.24 2.71
C CYS A 132 -16.89 -25.51 4.15
N THR A 133 -16.95 -24.47 5.01
CA THR A 133 -17.19 -24.64 6.45
C THR A 133 -18.46 -23.97 6.94
N GLY A 134 -19.15 -23.20 6.11
CA GLY A 134 -20.36 -22.44 6.44
C GLY A 134 -21.59 -23.35 6.68
N PRO A 135 -22.68 -22.80 7.25
CA PRO A 135 -23.91 -23.54 7.53
C PRO A 135 -24.60 -24.14 6.29
N ARG A 136 -24.17 -23.70 5.10
CA ARG A 136 -24.62 -24.18 3.79
C ARG A 136 -23.45 -24.72 2.97
N ALA A 137 -22.47 -25.35 3.63
CA ALA A 137 -21.34 -25.95 2.93
C ALA A 137 -21.85 -26.92 1.84
N ASN A 138 -21.75 -26.51 0.58
CA ASN A 138 -22.27 -27.24 -0.58
C ASN A 138 -21.37 -27.04 -1.81
N ILE A 139 -20.09 -26.82 -1.59
CA ILE A 139 -19.12 -26.69 -2.67
C ILE A 139 -18.90 -28.05 -3.32
N THR A 140 -19.05 -28.14 -4.62
CA THR A 140 -18.73 -29.34 -5.38
C THR A 140 -17.24 -29.51 -5.56
N THR A 141 -16.79 -30.74 -5.78
CA THR A 141 -15.37 -31.02 -6.07
C THR A 141 -14.87 -30.23 -7.27
N THR A 142 -15.72 -30.00 -8.27
CA THR A 142 -15.38 -29.23 -9.47
C THR A 142 -15.14 -27.76 -9.13
N GLU A 143 -16.03 -27.12 -8.40
CA GLU A 143 -15.90 -25.71 -7.95
C GLU A 143 -14.66 -25.53 -7.09
N TYR A 144 -14.35 -26.49 -6.22
CA TYR A 144 -13.14 -26.46 -5.40
C TYR A 144 -11.87 -26.51 -6.26
N VAL A 145 -11.80 -27.40 -7.25
CA VAL A 145 -10.67 -27.50 -8.17
C VAL A 145 -10.52 -26.24 -9.02
N GLU A 146 -11.61 -25.65 -9.50
CA GLU A 146 -11.60 -24.38 -10.23
C GLU A 146 -11.04 -23.23 -9.37
N THR A 147 -11.43 -23.15 -8.10
CA THR A 147 -10.93 -22.12 -7.19
C THR A 147 -9.43 -22.29 -6.90
N LEU A 148 -8.96 -23.52 -6.68
CA LEU A 148 -7.53 -23.81 -6.55
C LEU A 148 -6.75 -23.43 -7.82
N THR A 149 -7.33 -23.67 -9.00
CA THR A 149 -6.71 -23.31 -10.28
C THR A 149 -6.56 -21.77 -10.39
N LYS A 150 -7.58 -21.01 -10.03
CA LYS A 150 -7.52 -19.53 -9.97
C LYS A 150 -6.44 -19.03 -9.00
N MET A 151 -6.33 -19.65 -7.82
CA MET A 151 -5.27 -19.31 -6.86
C MET A 151 -3.87 -19.54 -7.45
N LEU A 152 -3.66 -20.66 -8.15
CA LEU A 152 -2.39 -20.95 -8.81
C LEU A 152 -2.07 -19.96 -9.93
N GLU A 153 -3.06 -19.52 -10.71
CA GLU A 153 -2.90 -18.50 -11.75
C GLU A 153 -2.48 -17.16 -11.16
N ILE A 154 -3.08 -16.73 -10.04
CA ILE A 154 -2.69 -15.51 -9.33
C ILE A 154 -1.24 -15.63 -8.87
N ILE A 155 -0.85 -16.72 -8.23
CA ILE A 155 0.53 -16.95 -7.76
C ILE A 155 1.52 -16.87 -8.91
N ARG A 156 1.27 -17.54 -10.04
CA ARG A 156 2.14 -17.50 -11.23
C ARG A 156 2.27 -16.08 -11.79
N SER A 157 1.17 -15.32 -11.82
CA SER A 157 1.19 -13.94 -12.29
C SER A 157 1.96 -12.97 -11.38
N MET A 158 2.26 -13.36 -10.13
CA MET A 158 3.17 -12.60 -9.25
C MET A 158 4.63 -12.78 -9.66
N ASP A 159 5.03 -13.99 -10.07
CA ASP A 159 6.39 -14.26 -10.52
C ASP A 159 6.71 -13.46 -11.79
N GLU A 160 5.79 -13.44 -12.77
CA GLU A 160 5.92 -12.64 -13.99
C GLU A 160 6.03 -11.13 -13.71
N ALA A 161 5.31 -10.63 -12.70
CA ALA A 161 5.37 -9.22 -12.31
C ALA A 161 6.69 -8.85 -11.61
N ASN A 162 7.44 -9.83 -11.12
CA ASN A 162 8.75 -9.64 -10.48
C ASN A 162 9.91 -9.62 -11.49
N GLU A 163 9.73 -10.23 -12.66
CA GLU A 163 10.76 -10.34 -13.70
C GLU A 163 10.73 -9.18 -14.72
N SER A 164 9.67 -8.35 -14.73
CA SER A 164 9.48 -7.21 -15.63
C SER A 164 9.83 -5.88 -14.98
#